data_009a81c447f739e710956177b0a24f22
#
_entry.id   009a81c447f739e710956177b0a24f22
#
_cell.length_a   1.000
_cell.length_b   1.000
_cell.length_c   1.000
_cell.angle_alpha   90.00
_cell.angle_beta   90.00
_cell.angle_gamma   90.00
#
_symmetry.space_group_name_H-M   'P 1'
#
loop_
_entity.id
_entity.type
_entity.pdbx_description
1 polymer ?
#
loop_
_entity_poly.entity_id
_entity_poly.type
_entity_poly.pdbx_seq_one_letter_code
_entity_poly.pdbx_strand_id
1 'polypeptide(L)'
;HYLARLLEAGDLIGACRRILCSASEDIGLAYPQAAMIVKSCVDSALQLGLPEARLPLAEAVLLLATAPKSNSVVMSIDAAIADVRAGKAGPIPRELQNVHADSAGSAKAPAYRYPHNYPHHYVRQQYLPDALKDAHYYDYGENKTEQAAKRYWDEIKGGS
;
A
#
# COMPACT_ATOMS: atom_id res chain seq x y z
N HIS A 1 -7.62 0.20 26.87
CA HIS A 1 -6.76 0.28 28.04
C HIS A 1 -5.40 0.93 27.72
N TYR A 2 -4.65 0.45 26.74
CA TYR A 2 -3.32 1.00 26.42
C TYR A 2 -3.39 2.44 25.90
N LEU A 3 -4.43 2.80 25.13
CA LEU A 3 -4.68 4.20 24.77
C LEU A 3 -4.83 5.06 26.04
N ALA A 4 -5.66 4.64 26.98
CA ALA A 4 -5.87 5.39 28.21
C ALA A 4 -4.56 5.59 28.98
N ARG A 5 -3.68 4.58 29.04
CA ARG A 5 -2.36 4.71 29.69
C ARG A 5 -1.48 5.76 29.04
N LEU A 6 -1.46 5.83 27.70
CA LEU A 6 -0.70 6.84 26.96
C LEU A 6 -1.24 8.25 27.22
N LEU A 7 -2.56 8.40 27.20
CA LEU A 7 -3.21 9.70 27.43
C LEU A 7 -3.02 10.21 28.85
N GLU A 8 -3.14 9.33 29.86
CA GLU A 8 -2.87 9.68 31.25
C GLU A 8 -1.38 10.04 31.49
N ALA A 9 -0.46 9.47 30.71
CA ALA A 9 0.95 9.85 30.70
C ALA A 9 1.23 11.13 29.90
N GLY A 10 0.24 11.75 29.26
CA GLY A 10 0.39 12.94 28.42
C GLY A 10 1.01 12.68 27.04
N ASP A 11 1.18 11.42 26.64
CA ASP A 11 1.80 11.06 25.35
C ASP A 11 0.76 11.00 24.21
N LEU A 12 0.19 12.15 23.90
CA LEU A 12 -0.77 12.31 22.79
C LEU A 12 -0.12 11.98 21.43
N ILE A 13 1.09 12.45 21.20
CA ILE A 13 1.78 12.29 19.91
C ILE A 13 2.16 10.82 19.69
N GLY A 14 2.67 10.13 20.70
CA GLY A 14 2.98 8.71 20.63
C GLY A 14 1.73 7.87 20.34
N ALA A 15 0.61 8.17 21.00
CA ALA A 15 -0.67 7.53 20.75
C ALA A 15 -1.11 7.73 19.27
N CYS A 16 -1.10 8.96 18.77
CA CYS A 16 -1.44 9.28 17.39
C CYS A 16 -0.58 8.52 16.37
N ARG A 17 0.74 8.51 16.57
CA ARG A 17 1.67 7.80 15.68
C ARG A 17 1.42 6.30 15.64
N ARG A 18 1.19 5.65 16.78
CA ARG A 18 0.91 4.21 16.85
C ARG A 18 -0.39 3.86 16.14
N ILE A 19 -1.43 4.64 16.35
CA ILE A 19 -2.75 4.41 15.72
C ILE A 19 -2.65 4.55 14.18
N LEU A 20 -1.93 5.57 13.69
CA LEU A 20 -1.69 5.74 12.24
C LEU A 20 -0.88 4.57 11.65
N CYS A 21 0.14 4.11 12.36
CA CYS A 21 0.94 2.97 11.92
C CYS A 21 0.08 1.70 11.82
N SER A 22 -0.67 1.38 12.89
CA SER A 22 -1.53 0.19 12.92
C SER A 22 -2.62 0.20 11.85
N ALA A 23 -3.11 1.36 11.43
CA ALA A 23 -4.08 1.44 10.35
C ALA A 23 -3.53 0.87 9.02
N SER A 24 -2.25 1.06 8.73
CA SER A 24 -1.60 0.55 7.53
C SER A 24 -0.97 -0.82 7.74
N GLU A 25 -0.43 -1.08 8.94
CA GLU A 25 0.31 -2.29 9.29
C GLU A 25 -0.62 -3.49 9.51
N ASP A 26 -1.69 -3.30 10.30
CA ASP A 26 -2.57 -4.38 10.75
C ASP A 26 -3.87 -4.50 9.94
N ILE A 27 -4.36 -3.37 9.40
CA ILE A 27 -5.62 -3.33 8.66
C ILE A 27 -5.36 -3.31 7.14
N GLY A 28 -4.53 -2.39 6.67
CA GLY A 28 -4.12 -2.28 5.28
C GLY A 28 -5.31 -2.35 4.30
N LEU A 29 -5.21 -3.24 3.33
CA LEU A 29 -6.22 -3.40 2.27
C LEU A 29 -7.41 -4.27 2.68
N ALA A 30 -7.43 -4.86 3.87
CA ALA A 30 -8.63 -5.52 4.39
C ALA A 30 -9.79 -4.53 4.59
N TYR A 31 -9.48 -3.28 4.96
CA TYR A 31 -10.42 -2.17 5.04
C TYR A 31 -9.72 -0.85 4.67
N PRO A 32 -9.58 -0.53 3.37
CA PRO A 32 -8.76 0.61 2.91
C PRO A 32 -9.17 1.96 3.46
N GLN A 33 -10.45 2.14 3.80
CA GLN A 33 -10.97 3.39 4.37
C GLN A 33 -10.45 3.65 5.80
N ALA A 34 -9.95 2.62 6.50
CA ALA A 34 -9.46 2.77 7.87
C ALA A 34 -8.38 3.84 7.99
N ALA A 35 -7.44 3.90 7.04
CA ALA A 35 -6.36 4.88 7.06
C ALA A 35 -6.88 6.33 6.99
N MET A 36 -7.90 6.61 6.18
CA MET A 36 -8.52 7.93 6.05
C MET A 36 -9.30 8.31 7.30
N ILE A 37 -10.08 7.38 7.85
CA ILE A 37 -10.87 7.61 9.06
C ILE A 37 -9.94 7.86 10.25
N VAL A 38 -8.93 7.01 10.41
CA VAL A 38 -7.94 7.16 11.48
C VAL A 38 -7.17 8.47 11.36
N LYS A 39 -6.80 8.87 10.14
CA LYS A 39 -6.15 10.18 9.92
C LYS A 39 -7.06 11.32 10.36
N SER A 40 -8.34 11.29 10.03
CA SER A 40 -9.32 12.29 10.46
C SER A 40 -9.47 12.33 11.98
N CYS A 41 -9.53 11.16 12.64
CA CYS A 41 -9.57 11.07 14.10
C CYS A 41 -8.32 11.67 14.75
N VAL A 42 -7.14 11.37 14.20
CA VAL A 42 -5.87 11.91 14.70
C VAL A 42 -5.82 13.43 14.54
N ASP A 43 -6.22 13.96 13.38
CA ASP A 43 -6.25 15.42 13.16
C ASP A 43 -7.22 16.12 14.12
N SER A 44 -8.38 15.53 14.34
CA SER A 44 -9.33 16.03 15.34
C SER A 44 -8.73 16.01 16.75
N ALA A 45 -8.06 14.93 17.11
CA ALA A 45 -7.42 14.82 18.43
C ALA A 45 -6.33 15.88 18.64
N LEU A 46 -5.52 16.15 17.62
CA LEU A 46 -4.47 17.17 17.68
C LEU A 46 -5.03 18.60 17.76
N GLN A 47 -6.17 18.85 17.12
CA GLN A 47 -6.85 20.15 17.19
C GLN A 47 -7.55 20.39 18.54
N LEU A 48 -8.16 19.33 19.09
CA LEU A 48 -8.87 19.42 20.38
C LEU A 48 -7.91 19.50 21.58
N GLY A 49 -6.80 18.75 21.53
CA GLY A 49 -5.92 18.59 22.67
C GLY A 49 -6.53 17.76 23.78
N LEU A 50 -5.78 17.56 24.87
CA LEU A 50 -6.28 16.86 26.06
C LEU A 50 -7.13 17.81 26.91
N PRO A 51 -8.22 17.30 27.54
CA PRO A 51 -8.61 15.88 27.62
C PRO A 51 -9.52 15.40 26.48
N GLU A 52 -10.03 16.25 25.61
CA GLU A 52 -11.04 15.93 24.59
C GLU A 52 -10.50 15.02 23.48
N ALA A 53 -9.20 15.05 23.20
CA ALA A 53 -8.52 14.18 22.23
C ALA A 53 -8.80 12.68 22.46
N ARG A 54 -9.18 12.28 23.68
CA ARG A 54 -9.53 10.90 24.02
C ARG A 54 -10.71 10.37 23.20
N LEU A 55 -11.63 11.21 22.77
CA LEU A 55 -12.84 10.82 22.05
C LEU A 55 -12.54 10.33 20.63
N PRO A 56 -11.96 11.16 19.74
CA PRO A 56 -11.63 10.70 18.40
C PRO A 56 -10.56 9.58 18.42
N LEU A 57 -9.62 9.58 19.36
CA LEU A 57 -8.65 8.48 19.44
C LEU A 57 -9.29 7.16 19.91
N ALA A 58 -10.28 7.20 20.80
CA ALA A 58 -11.04 6.01 21.18
C ALA A 58 -11.83 5.46 19.98
N GLU A 59 -12.46 6.32 19.18
CA GLU A 59 -13.14 5.94 17.94
C GLU A 59 -12.18 5.24 16.97
N ALA A 60 -11.00 5.80 16.73
CA ALA A 60 -9.98 5.21 15.89
C ALA A 60 -9.52 3.82 16.41
N VAL A 61 -9.27 3.69 17.71
CA VAL A 61 -8.86 2.42 18.32
C VAL A 61 -9.95 1.36 18.19
N LEU A 62 -11.21 1.71 18.43
CA LEU A 62 -12.34 0.78 18.31
C LEU A 62 -12.51 0.35 16.84
N LEU A 63 -12.40 1.27 15.87
CA LEU A 63 -12.40 0.96 14.46
C LEU A 63 -11.33 -0.07 14.13
N LEU A 64 -10.07 0.20 14.51
CA LEU A 64 -8.96 -0.70 14.26
C LEU A 64 -9.12 -2.05 14.96
N ALA A 65 -9.64 -2.08 16.17
CA ALA A 65 -9.86 -3.31 16.93
C ALA A 65 -10.90 -4.23 16.27
N THR A 66 -11.94 -3.66 15.67
CA THR A 66 -13.07 -4.39 15.10
C THR A 66 -13.00 -4.61 13.60
N ALA A 67 -12.12 -3.90 12.87
CA ALA A 67 -11.94 -4.06 11.44
C ALA A 67 -11.30 -5.42 11.07
N PRO A 68 -11.55 -5.95 9.87
CA PRO A 68 -10.79 -7.09 9.37
C PRO A 68 -9.31 -6.75 9.27
N LYS A 69 -8.46 -7.76 9.36
CA LYS A 69 -7.00 -7.61 9.44
C LYS A 69 -6.30 -8.11 8.19
N SER A 70 -5.23 -7.42 7.79
CA SER A 70 -4.28 -7.87 6.78
C SER A 70 -2.94 -7.17 6.97
N ASN A 71 -1.86 -7.93 7.00
CA ASN A 71 -0.49 -7.44 7.00
C ASN A 71 0.17 -7.53 5.61
N SER A 72 -0.59 -7.85 4.57
CA SER A 72 -0.06 -8.05 3.21
C SER A 72 0.72 -6.84 2.69
N VAL A 73 0.34 -5.63 3.07
CA VAL A 73 1.05 -4.39 2.70
C VAL A 73 2.47 -4.37 3.28
N VAL A 74 2.62 -4.70 4.56
CA VAL A 74 3.92 -4.76 5.24
C VAL A 74 4.81 -5.84 4.63
N MET A 75 4.27 -7.05 4.48
CA MET A 75 5.00 -8.17 3.88
C MET A 75 5.47 -7.83 2.45
N SER A 76 4.64 -7.16 1.68
CA SER A 76 4.93 -6.75 0.32
C SER A 76 6.10 -5.76 0.24
N ILE A 77 6.05 -4.68 1.00
CA ILE A 77 7.12 -3.67 0.98
C ILE A 77 8.42 -4.19 1.57
N ASP A 78 8.35 -5.00 2.63
CA ASP A 78 9.55 -5.57 3.25
C ASP A 78 10.26 -6.55 2.31
N ALA A 79 9.52 -7.38 1.58
CA ALA A 79 10.07 -8.26 0.56
C ALA A 79 10.75 -7.48 -0.58
N ALA A 80 10.10 -6.42 -1.07
CA ALA A 80 10.68 -5.56 -2.10
C ALA A 80 11.97 -4.85 -1.61
N ILE A 81 11.96 -4.33 -0.38
CA ILE A 81 13.15 -3.72 0.24
C ILE A 81 14.28 -4.74 0.39
N ALA A 82 13.97 -5.98 0.77
CA ALA A 82 14.97 -7.04 0.89
C ALA A 82 15.66 -7.31 -0.45
N ASP A 83 14.92 -7.36 -1.56
CA ASP A 83 15.50 -7.54 -2.88
C ASP A 83 16.39 -6.36 -3.31
N VAL A 84 15.97 -5.13 -3.04
CA VAL A 84 16.81 -3.94 -3.28
C VAL A 84 18.12 -4.02 -2.48
N ARG A 85 18.03 -4.35 -1.19
CA ARG A 85 19.21 -4.50 -0.31
C ARG A 85 20.13 -5.64 -0.74
N ALA A 86 19.56 -6.69 -1.34
CA ALA A 86 20.34 -7.81 -1.90
C ALA A 86 20.99 -7.46 -3.27
N GLY A 87 20.89 -6.23 -3.74
CA GLY A 87 21.47 -5.79 -5.02
C GLY A 87 20.74 -6.27 -6.27
N LYS A 88 19.51 -6.75 -6.13
CA LYS A 88 18.69 -7.20 -7.26
C LYS A 88 18.01 -6.05 -8.03
N ALA A 89 18.17 -4.81 -7.58
CA ALA A 89 17.71 -3.64 -8.30
C ALA A 89 18.52 -3.49 -9.60
N GLY A 90 17.91 -3.84 -10.72
CA GLY A 90 18.49 -3.69 -12.06
C GLY A 90 17.99 -2.42 -12.76
N PRO A 91 18.40 -2.19 -14.02
CA PRO A 91 17.88 -1.11 -14.82
C PRO A 91 16.36 -1.29 -15.05
N ILE A 92 15.66 -0.18 -15.10
CA ILE A 92 14.24 -0.18 -15.47
C ILE A 92 14.11 -0.74 -16.91
N PRO A 93 13.18 -1.67 -17.18
CA PRO A 93 12.93 -2.18 -18.53
C PRO A 93 12.77 -1.05 -19.55
N ARG A 94 13.36 -1.22 -20.72
CA ARG A 94 13.41 -0.17 -21.76
C ARG A 94 12.02 0.32 -22.14
N GLU A 95 11.04 -0.57 -22.16
CA GLU A 95 9.65 -0.28 -22.47
C GLU A 95 9.00 0.73 -21.51
N LEU A 96 9.53 0.86 -20.29
CA LEU A 96 9.02 1.78 -19.27
C LEU A 96 9.81 3.09 -19.21
N GLN A 97 10.92 3.20 -19.95
CA GLN A 97 11.71 4.42 -19.99
C GLN A 97 11.07 5.46 -20.90
N ASN A 98 11.16 6.72 -20.50
CA ASN A 98 10.57 7.82 -21.25
C ASN A 98 11.26 7.99 -22.61
N VAL A 99 10.51 7.87 -23.70
CA VAL A 99 11.03 7.92 -25.08
C VAL A 99 11.65 9.28 -25.43
N HIS A 100 11.29 10.34 -24.72
CA HIS A 100 11.76 11.69 -25.01
C HIS A 100 13.23 11.97 -24.64
N ALA A 101 13.86 11.11 -23.82
CA ALA A 101 15.24 11.32 -23.38
C ALA A 101 16.30 10.82 -24.38
N ASP A 102 15.93 9.93 -25.35
CA ASP A 102 16.88 9.20 -26.18
C ASP A 102 16.52 9.14 -27.68
N SER A 103 15.79 10.10 -28.21
CA SER A 103 15.29 10.06 -29.59
C SER A 103 16.38 10.08 -30.68
N ALA A 104 17.66 9.97 -30.33
CA ALA A 104 18.76 10.09 -31.27
C ALA A 104 19.47 8.78 -31.69
N GLY A 105 19.04 7.57 -31.27
CA GLY A 105 19.88 6.43 -31.61
C GLY A 105 19.39 5.00 -31.51
N SER A 106 18.18 4.70 -31.11
CA SER A 106 17.75 3.31 -30.86
C SER A 106 16.44 2.94 -31.55
N ALA A 107 16.49 2.68 -32.84
CA ALA A 107 15.35 2.28 -33.68
C ALA A 107 14.85 0.86 -33.47
N LYS A 108 15.26 0.14 -32.39
CA LYS A 108 14.93 -1.30 -32.19
C LYS A 108 14.41 -1.68 -30.80
N ALA A 109 14.18 -0.74 -29.88
CA ALA A 109 13.57 -1.09 -28.61
C ALA A 109 12.05 -1.22 -28.77
N PRO A 110 11.38 -2.21 -28.15
CA PRO A 110 9.94 -2.27 -28.15
C PRO A 110 9.36 -0.98 -27.56
N ALA A 111 8.40 -0.39 -28.28
CA ALA A 111 7.76 0.84 -27.85
C ALA A 111 6.92 0.57 -26.57
N TYR A 112 6.88 1.56 -25.67
CA TYR A 112 5.98 1.53 -24.51
C TYR A 112 4.54 1.30 -24.96
N ARG A 113 3.92 0.29 -24.39
CA ARG A 113 2.52 -0.06 -24.65
C ARG A 113 1.66 0.60 -23.59
N TYR A 114 0.96 1.68 -23.96
CA TYR A 114 0.13 2.43 -23.01
C TYR A 114 -1.11 1.62 -22.60
N PRO A 115 -1.25 1.24 -21.32
CA PRO A 115 -2.29 0.33 -20.87
C PRO A 115 -3.71 0.80 -21.19
N HIS A 116 -3.97 2.12 -21.17
CA HIS A 116 -5.31 2.67 -21.49
C HIS A 116 -5.78 2.45 -22.93
N ASN A 117 -4.88 2.05 -23.84
CA ASN A 117 -5.22 1.68 -25.21
C ASN A 117 -5.66 0.22 -25.34
N TYR A 118 -5.70 -0.54 -24.24
CA TYR A 118 -6.02 -1.96 -24.20
C TYR A 118 -7.25 -2.22 -23.32
N PRO A 119 -7.97 -3.34 -23.55
CA PRO A 119 -9.09 -3.74 -22.69
C PRO A 119 -8.71 -3.75 -21.23
N HIS A 120 -9.64 -3.36 -20.36
CA HIS A 120 -9.44 -3.26 -18.90
C HIS A 120 -8.23 -2.40 -18.47
N HIS A 121 -7.70 -1.57 -19.37
CA HIS A 121 -6.49 -0.76 -19.12
C HIS A 121 -5.29 -1.60 -18.66
N TYR A 122 -5.19 -2.83 -19.17
CA TYR A 122 -4.14 -3.77 -18.84
C TYR A 122 -3.44 -4.26 -20.11
N VAL A 123 -2.11 -4.37 -20.04
CA VAL A 123 -1.29 -4.96 -21.09
C VAL A 123 -0.23 -5.86 -20.47
N ARG A 124 -0.12 -7.07 -20.97
CA ARG A 124 0.92 -8.00 -20.52
C ARG A 124 2.27 -7.58 -21.07
N GLN A 125 3.12 -7.04 -20.24
CA GLN A 125 4.50 -6.66 -20.54
C GLN A 125 5.35 -6.78 -19.28
N GLN A 126 6.68 -6.75 -19.43
CA GLN A 126 7.59 -6.79 -18.30
C GLN A 126 7.64 -5.42 -17.62
N TYR A 127 7.36 -5.36 -16.32
CA TYR A 127 7.38 -4.15 -15.51
C TYR A 127 8.57 -4.10 -14.56
N LEU A 128 9.11 -5.25 -14.15
CA LEU A 128 10.23 -5.33 -13.23
C LEU A 128 11.56 -5.55 -14.00
N PRO A 129 12.69 -5.14 -13.42
CA PRO A 129 14.01 -5.47 -13.95
C PRO A 129 14.20 -6.97 -14.22
N ASP A 130 15.08 -7.34 -15.12
CA ASP A 130 15.30 -8.74 -15.54
C ASP A 130 15.56 -9.69 -14.35
N ALA A 131 16.32 -9.23 -13.36
CA ALA A 131 16.61 -10.01 -12.15
C ALA A 131 15.39 -10.27 -11.26
N LEU A 132 14.30 -9.51 -11.48
CA LEU A 132 13.08 -9.54 -10.68
C LEU A 132 11.83 -9.82 -11.54
N LYS A 133 11.99 -10.18 -12.81
CA LYS A 133 10.87 -10.33 -13.77
C LYS A 133 9.75 -11.26 -13.28
N ASP A 134 10.10 -12.28 -12.48
CA ASP A 134 9.19 -13.26 -11.93
C ASP A 134 8.89 -13.00 -10.44
N ALA A 135 9.35 -11.88 -9.87
CA ALA A 135 9.10 -11.55 -8.48
C ALA A 135 7.62 -11.22 -8.23
N HIS A 136 7.12 -11.71 -7.11
CA HIS A 136 5.78 -11.46 -6.63
C HIS A 136 5.87 -10.96 -5.19
N TYR A 137 5.34 -9.78 -4.91
CA TYR A 137 5.49 -9.14 -3.61
C TYR A 137 4.19 -9.09 -2.81
N TYR A 138 3.04 -9.08 -3.47
CA TYR A 138 1.76 -8.89 -2.81
C TYR A 138 0.90 -10.14 -2.88
N ASP A 139 0.69 -10.75 -1.73
CA ASP A 139 -0.26 -11.84 -1.54
C ASP A 139 -1.54 -11.31 -0.90
N TYR A 140 -2.68 -11.61 -1.53
CA TYR A 140 -3.98 -11.16 -1.05
C TYR A 140 -4.36 -11.87 0.25
N GLY A 141 -4.75 -11.09 1.26
CA GLY A 141 -5.31 -11.63 2.50
C GLY A 141 -6.67 -12.34 2.28
N GLU A 142 -7.04 -13.19 3.23
CA GLU A 142 -8.27 -14.00 3.15
C GLU A 142 -9.58 -13.20 3.36
N ASN A 143 -9.49 -11.91 3.65
CA ASN A 143 -10.67 -11.07 3.86
C ASN A 143 -11.43 -10.79 2.56
N LYS A 144 -12.71 -10.40 2.68
CA LYS A 144 -13.60 -10.20 1.53
C LYS A 144 -13.10 -9.16 0.53
N THR A 145 -12.49 -8.08 0.99
CA THR A 145 -12.04 -6.97 0.15
C THR A 145 -10.89 -7.41 -0.75
N GLU A 146 -9.85 -7.99 -0.16
CA GLU A 146 -8.68 -8.45 -0.92
C GLU A 146 -9.01 -9.64 -1.82
N GLN A 147 -9.88 -10.56 -1.39
CA GLN A 147 -10.34 -11.66 -2.23
C GLN A 147 -11.20 -11.17 -3.41
N ALA A 148 -11.96 -10.09 -3.25
CA ALA A 148 -12.67 -9.47 -4.37
C ALA A 148 -11.70 -8.85 -5.39
N ALA A 149 -10.67 -8.15 -4.92
CA ALA A 149 -9.62 -7.60 -5.76
C ALA A 149 -8.82 -8.70 -6.48
N LYS A 150 -8.52 -9.81 -5.78
CA LYS A 150 -7.86 -10.96 -6.37
C LYS A 150 -8.65 -11.54 -7.55
N ARG A 151 -9.94 -11.82 -7.35
CA ARG A 151 -10.81 -12.33 -8.43
C ARG A 151 -10.85 -11.40 -9.63
N TYR A 152 -10.99 -10.11 -9.39
CA TYR A 152 -10.99 -9.11 -10.47
C TYR A 152 -9.70 -9.15 -11.30
N TRP A 153 -8.54 -9.22 -10.66
CA TRP A 153 -7.28 -9.27 -11.37
C TRP A 153 -6.98 -10.63 -12.01
N ASP A 154 -7.40 -11.73 -11.40
CA ASP A 154 -7.27 -13.07 -11.99
C ASP A 154 -8.07 -13.17 -13.29
N GLU A 155 -9.27 -12.58 -13.33
CA GLU A 155 -10.10 -12.52 -14.54
C GLU A 155 -9.43 -11.70 -15.66
N ILE A 156 -8.92 -10.51 -15.33
CA ILE A 156 -8.21 -9.65 -16.30
C ILE A 156 -6.95 -10.32 -16.84
N LYS A 157 -6.13 -10.91 -15.97
CA LYS A 157 -4.86 -11.53 -16.36
C LYS A 157 -5.04 -12.90 -17.03
N GLY A 158 -6.09 -13.61 -16.73
CA GLY A 158 -6.39 -14.93 -17.30
C GLY A 158 -7.09 -14.87 -18.65
N GLY A 159 -7.74 -13.76 -19.00
CA GLY A 159 -8.43 -13.55 -20.27
C GLY A 159 -7.58 -12.90 -21.37
N SER A 160 -6.30 -12.72 -21.13
CA SER A 160 -5.36 -12.06 -22.07
C SER A 160 -4.32 -13.00 -22.65
#